data_44860bc38239cb061ed9f8cc6cb45842
#
_entry.id   44860bc38239cb061ed9f8cc6cb45842
#
_cell.length_a   1.000
_cell.length_b   1.000
_cell.length_c   1.000
_cell.angle_alpha   90.00
_cell.angle_beta   90.00
_cell.angle_gamma   90.00
#
_symmetry.space_group_name_H-M   'P 1'
#
loop_
_entity.id
_entity.type
_entity.pdbx_description
1 polymer ?
#
loop_
_entity_poly.entity_id
_entity_poly.type
_entity_poly.pdbx_seq_one_letter_code
_entity_poly.pdbx_strand_id
1 'polypeptide(L)'
;MTVAGVVASLAAAGVPKDLSAGQILPLVMAAVVIGGLLQILFGILKLGKYITLVPYSVVSGFMSGIGFIIIALQIGPLLGITTQGKVIDSLTTVFSNFQPNPAAIGISVMTLGIVFLTPRKISQWVPAPLLALLIVTPISIFMFGEGELVRIGDIPRGVPSLNIPSFNQYLPIIFQAGLVLAVLGAIDSLLTSLVADNISQTKHNSDRELI
;
A
#
# COMPACT_ATOMS: atom_id res chain seq x y z
N MET A 1 -2.60 -1.08 -1.39
CA MET A 1 -2.67 -1.79 -0.08
C MET A 1 -1.65 -2.90 -0.09
N THR A 2 -0.80 -2.98 0.91
CA THR A 2 0.20 -4.05 1.01
C THR A 2 -0.48 -5.36 1.45
N VAL A 3 0.03 -6.51 0.99
CA VAL A 3 -0.41 -7.85 1.43
C VAL A 3 -0.46 -7.94 2.97
N ALA A 4 0.47 -7.28 3.66
CA ALA A 4 0.48 -7.18 5.11
C ALA A 4 -0.78 -6.50 5.70
N GLY A 5 -1.32 -5.47 5.05
CA GLY A 5 -2.56 -4.81 5.48
C GLY A 5 -3.78 -5.71 5.33
N VAL A 6 -3.83 -6.50 4.26
CA VAL A 6 -4.91 -7.47 4.05
C VAL A 6 -4.80 -8.63 5.02
N VAL A 7 -3.59 -9.14 5.28
CA VAL A 7 -3.35 -10.16 6.31
C VAL A 7 -3.73 -9.64 7.69
N ALA A 8 -3.42 -8.38 8.02
CA ALA A 8 -3.82 -7.76 9.29
C ALA A 8 -5.35 -7.61 9.40
N SER A 9 -6.04 -7.27 8.32
CA SER A 9 -7.52 -7.19 8.31
C SER A 9 -8.17 -8.57 8.44
N LEU A 10 -7.61 -9.60 7.82
CA LEU A 10 -8.05 -10.98 7.98
C LEU A 10 -7.81 -11.52 9.39
N ALA A 11 -6.65 -11.20 9.99
CA ALA A 11 -6.34 -11.54 11.38
C ALA A 11 -7.29 -10.83 12.36
N ALA A 12 -7.64 -9.57 12.10
CA ALA A 12 -8.64 -8.82 12.87
C ALA A 12 -10.06 -9.37 12.70
N ALA A 13 -10.36 -9.99 11.55
CA ALA A 13 -11.63 -10.64 11.24
C ALA A 13 -11.74 -12.08 11.84
N GLY A 14 -10.73 -12.54 12.59
CA GLY A 14 -10.79 -13.83 13.30
C GLY A 14 -10.19 -15.02 12.56
N VAL A 15 -9.37 -14.79 11.54
CA VAL A 15 -8.60 -15.87 10.91
C VAL A 15 -7.54 -16.38 11.89
N PRO A 16 -7.45 -17.70 12.15
CA PRO A 16 -6.46 -18.27 13.05
C PRO A 16 -5.03 -17.89 12.61
N LYS A 17 -4.19 -17.54 13.56
CA LYS A 17 -2.78 -17.14 13.31
C LYS A 17 -1.90 -18.32 12.89
N ASP A 18 -2.41 -19.54 13.01
CA ASP A 18 -1.65 -20.79 12.78
C ASP A 18 -1.72 -21.28 11.32
N LEU A 19 -2.34 -20.50 10.42
CA LEU A 19 -2.42 -20.84 9.01
C LEU A 19 -1.05 -20.60 8.34
N SER A 20 -0.61 -21.59 7.57
CA SER A 20 0.59 -21.47 6.75
C SER A 20 0.41 -20.39 5.67
N ALA A 21 1.51 -19.76 5.25
CA ALA A 21 1.49 -18.72 4.20
C ALA A 21 0.75 -19.20 2.92
N GLY A 22 0.85 -20.50 2.58
CA GLY A 22 0.15 -21.11 1.45
C GLY A 22 -1.37 -21.16 1.60
N GLN A 23 -1.90 -21.12 2.83
CA GLN A 23 -3.34 -21.11 3.12
C GLN A 23 -3.89 -19.68 3.24
N ILE A 24 -3.07 -18.75 3.71
CA ILE A 24 -3.46 -17.34 3.86
C ILE A 24 -3.58 -16.65 2.50
N LEU A 25 -2.67 -16.94 1.56
CA LEU A 25 -2.63 -16.29 0.26
C LEU A 25 -3.92 -16.46 -0.55
N PRO A 26 -4.52 -17.67 -0.68
CA PRO A 26 -5.81 -17.84 -1.35
C PRO A 26 -6.96 -17.07 -0.67
N LEU A 27 -6.97 -16.98 0.67
CA LEU A 27 -7.99 -16.21 1.41
C LEU A 27 -7.87 -14.71 1.15
N VAL A 28 -6.64 -14.20 1.13
CA VAL A 28 -6.33 -12.80 0.77
C VAL A 28 -6.80 -12.50 -0.65
N MET A 29 -6.47 -13.38 -1.62
CA MET A 29 -6.89 -13.20 -3.01
C MET A 29 -8.40 -13.22 -3.16
N ALA A 30 -9.09 -14.13 -2.46
CA ALA A 30 -10.55 -14.18 -2.45
C ALA A 30 -11.17 -12.90 -1.86
N ALA A 31 -10.62 -12.38 -0.76
CA ALA A 31 -11.08 -11.12 -0.16
C ALA A 31 -10.89 -9.93 -1.11
N VAL A 32 -9.77 -9.88 -1.83
CA VAL A 32 -9.50 -8.83 -2.83
C VAL A 32 -10.48 -8.92 -4.00
N VAL A 33 -10.75 -10.12 -4.52
CA VAL A 33 -11.72 -10.32 -5.61
C VAL A 33 -13.12 -9.90 -5.16
N ILE A 34 -13.55 -10.32 -3.98
CA ILE A 34 -14.87 -9.90 -3.43
C ILE A 34 -14.88 -8.38 -3.21
N GLY A 35 -13.80 -7.80 -2.71
CA GLY A 35 -13.66 -6.36 -2.55
C GLY A 35 -13.83 -5.61 -3.87
N GLY A 36 -13.17 -6.05 -4.94
CA GLY A 36 -13.31 -5.48 -6.27
C GLY A 36 -14.73 -5.60 -6.82
N LEU A 37 -15.37 -6.77 -6.68
CA LEU A 37 -16.76 -6.97 -7.11
C LEU A 37 -17.73 -6.06 -6.36
N LEU A 38 -17.56 -5.91 -5.04
CA LEU A 38 -18.36 -4.99 -4.24
C LEU A 38 -18.13 -3.53 -4.64
N GLN A 39 -16.89 -3.16 -4.98
CA GLN A 39 -16.58 -1.81 -5.45
C GLN A 39 -17.25 -1.51 -6.79
N ILE A 40 -17.24 -2.44 -7.74
CA ILE A 40 -18.01 -2.34 -8.98
C ILE A 40 -19.51 -2.19 -8.69
N LEU A 41 -20.03 -2.98 -7.75
CA LEU A 41 -21.44 -2.86 -7.33
C LEU A 41 -21.75 -1.47 -6.77
N PHE A 42 -20.84 -0.87 -5.98
CA PHE A 42 -21.00 0.52 -5.50
C PHE A 42 -21.06 1.52 -6.65
N GLY A 43 -20.26 1.34 -7.71
CA GLY A 43 -20.31 2.14 -8.92
C GLY A 43 -21.66 2.00 -9.65
N ILE A 44 -22.14 0.78 -9.86
CA ILE A 44 -23.43 0.49 -10.48
C ILE A 44 -24.60 1.08 -9.67
N LEU A 45 -24.55 0.98 -8.34
CA LEU A 45 -25.54 1.58 -7.44
C LEU A 45 -25.43 3.10 -7.34
N LYS A 46 -24.47 3.71 -8.06
CA LYS A 46 -24.21 5.15 -8.09
C LYS A 46 -23.92 5.74 -6.69
N LEU A 47 -23.19 4.98 -5.88
CA LEU A 47 -22.79 5.42 -4.54
C LEU A 47 -21.64 6.44 -4.59
N GLY A 48 -20.90 6.50 -5.68
CA GLY A 48 -19.82 7.44 -5.90
C GLY A 48 -20.24 8.91 -5.75
N LYS A 49 -21.49 9.23 -6.14
CA LYS A 49 -22.04 10.59 -5.99
C LYS A 49 -22.04 11.12 -4.55
N TYR A 50 -22.09 10.23 -3.54
CA TYR A 50 -22.13 10.65 -2.14
C TYR A 50 -20.80 11.18 -1.63
N ILE A 51 -19.69 11.01 -2.38
CA ILE A 51 -18.40 11.59 -2.00
C ILE A 51 -18.46 13.12 -1.95
N THR A 52 -19.33 13.74 -2.75
CA THR A 52 -19.52 15.20 -2.75
C THR A 52 -20.09 15.74 -1.43
N LEU A 53 -20.66 14.87 -0.59
CA LEU A 53 -21.15 15.23 0.74
C LEU A 53 -20.02 15.27 1.77
N VAL A 54 -18.83 14.74 1.45
CA VAL A 54 -17.69 14.73 2.37
C VAL A 54 -17.03 16.11 2.37
N PRO A 55 -16.99 16.81 3.53
CA PRO A 55 -16.33 18.10 3.62
C PRO A 55 -14.83 18.01 3.27
N TYR A 56 -14.31 19.02 2.60
CA TYR A 56 -12.89 19.07 2.20
C TYR A 56 -11.93 18.91 3.40
N SER A 57 -12.30 19.41 4.57
CA SER A 57 -11.52 19.25 5.81
C SER A 57 -11.33 17.78 6.21
N VAL A 58 -12.33 16.94 5.99
CA VAL A 58 -12.26 15.48 6.25
C VAL A 58 -11.31 14.83 5.25
N VAL A 59 -11.43 15.19 3.97
CA VAL A 59 -10.54 14.69 2.89
C VAL A 59 -9.08 15.06 3.19
N SER A 60 -8.83 16.31 3.51
CA SER A 60 -7.48 16.82 3.83
C SER A 60 -6.91 16.14 5.08
N GLY A 61 -7.72 15.96 6.12
CA GLY A 61 -7.32 15.25 7.34
C GLY A 61 -6.97 13.78 7.08
N PHE A 62 -7.79 13.11 6.30
CA PHE A 62 -7.57 11.70 5.93
C PHE A 62 -6.27 11.52 5.14
N MET A 63 -6.05 12.34 4.10
CA MET A 63 -4.84 12.29 3.28
C MET A 63 -3.58 12.61 4.09
N SER A 64 -3.66 13.63 4.96
CA SER A 64 -2.55 14.00 5.85
C SER A 64 -2.26 12.89 6.86
N GLY A 65 -3.28 12.24 7.39
CA GLY A 65 -3.17 11.12 8.31
C GLY A 65 -2.48 9.92 7.66
N ILE A 66 -2.89 9.56 6.43
CA ILE A 66 -2.24 8.49 5.66
C ILE A 66 -0.77 8.84 5.38
N GLY A 67 -0.50 10.08 4.95
CA GLY A 67 0.85 10.55 4.71
C GLY A 67 1.74 10.42 5.95
N PHE A 68 1.24 10.82 7.11
CA PHE A 68 1.94 10.68 8.38
C PHE A 68 2.22 9.21 8.74
N ILE A 69 1.23 8.33 8.58
CA ILE A 69 1.37 6.89 8.82
C ILE A 69 2.45 6.30 7.91
N ILE A 70 2.44 6.65 6.61
CA ILE A 70 3.43 6.16 5.65
C ILE A 70 4.83 6.64 6.05
N ILE A 71 5.01 7.91 6.39
CA ILE A 71 6.31 8.45 6.84
C ILE A 71 6.78 7.70 8.09
N ALA A 72 5.93 7.53 9.08
CA ALA A 72 6.28 6.84 10.32
C ALA A 72 6.71 5.38 10.08
N LEU A 73 6.03 4.66 9.17
CA LEU A 73 6.38 3.29 8.79
C LEU A 73 7.68 3.20 7.99
N GLN A 74 8.10 4.26 7.30
CA GLN A 74 9.32 4.29 6.50
C GLN A 74 10.58 4.61 7.32
N ILE A 75 10.45 5.06 8.56
CA ILE A 75 11.61 5.37 9.43
C ILE A 75 12.49 4.12 9.63
N GLY A 76 11.88 2.96 9.91
CA GLY A 76 12.61 1.71 10.07
C GLY A 76 13.40 1.31 8.81
N PRO A 77 12.75 1.10 7.66
CA PRO A 77 13.41 0.78 6.40
C PRO A 77 14.49 1.79 6.00
N LEU A 78 14.29 3.10 6.24
CA LEU A 78 15.27 4.14 5.99
C LEU A 78 16.57 3.91 6.77
N LEU A 79 16.45 3.44 8.01
CA LEU A 79 17.58 3.10 8.88
C LEU A 79 18.12 1.67 8.64
N GLY A 80 17.49 0.90 7.76
CA GLY A 80 17.83 -0.51 7.52
C GLY A 80 17.32 -1.48 8.59
N ILE A 81 16.39 -1.03 9.45
CA ILE A 81 15.78 -1.83 10.50
C ILE A 81 14.51 -2.46 9.95
N THR A 82 14.40 -3.78 10.02
CA THR A 82 13.18 -4.49 9.64
C THR A 82 12.09 -4.27 10.67
N THR A 83 11.00 -3.64 10.26
CA THR A 83 9.85 -3.36 11.13
C THR A 83 8.61 -4.07 10.63
N GLN A 84 7.68 -4.43 11.52
CA GLN A 84 6.47 -5.17 11.19
C GLN A 84 5.20 -4.33 11.40
N GLY A 85 4.45 -4.20 10.32
CA GLY A 85 3.01 -3.96 10.15
C GLY A 85 2.31 -2.80 10.87
N LYS A 86 2.50 -2.59 12.17
CA LYS A 86 1.81 -1.54 12.93
C LYS A 86 2.73 -0.36 13.20
N VAL A 87 2.20 0.86 13.11
CA VAL A 87 2.97 2.10 13.30
C VAL A 87 3.66 2.14 14.67
N ILE A 88 2.91 1.83 15.73
CA ILE A 88 3.44 1.87 17.09
C ILE A 88 4.52 0.81 17.29
N ASP A 89 4.29 -0.42 16.84
CA ASP A 89 5.23 -1.52 16.94
C ASP A 89 6.50 -1.25 16.11
N SER A 90 6.34 -0.62 14.94
CA SER A 90 7.47 -0.22 14.10
C SER A 90 8.33 0.85 14.78
N LEU A 91 7.71 1.88 15.33
CA LEU A 91 8.42 2.94 16.04
C LEU A 91 9.11 2.41 17.33
N THR A 92 8.40 1.60 18.12
CA THR A 92 9.00 1.00 19.34
C THR A 92 10.18 0.10 18.97
N THR A 93 10.10 -0.67 17.89
CA THR A 93 11.21 -1.50 17.40
C THR A 93 12.42 -0.65 17.01
N VAL A 94 12.21 0.46 16.32
CA VAL A 94 13.28 1.39 15.94
C VAL A 94 13.96 1.99 17.19
N PHE A 95 13.19 2.38 18.20
CA PHE A 95 13.73 3.00 19.40
C PHE A 95 14.38 2.00 20.37
N SER A 96 13.86 0.77 20.47
CA SER A 96 14.39 -0.24 21.37
C SER A 96 15.61 -0.99 20.82
N ASN A 97 15.68 -1.15 19.49
CA ASN A 97 16.78 -1.83 18.80
C ASN A 97 17.44 -0.90 17.78
N PHE A 98 17.91 0.26 18.24
CA PHE A 98 18.55 1.25 17.37
C PHE A 98 19.92 0.75 16.88
N GLN A 99 19.92 0.02 15.77
CA GLN A 99 21.13 -0.42 15.06
C GLN A 99 21.02 0.04 13.59
N PRO A 100 21.33 1.31 13.31
CA PRO A 100 21.21 1.85 11.97
C PRO A 100 22.26 1.21 11.05
N ASN A 101 21.82 0.81 9.86
CA ASN A 101 22.70 0.30 8.82
C ASN A 101 23.19 1.46 7.93
N PRO A 102 24.49 1.77 7.91
CA PRO A 102 25.03 2.89 7.11
C PRO A 102 24.76 2.74 5.62
N ALA A 103 24.77 1.51 5.09
CA ALA A 103 24.47 1.22 3.69
C ALA A 103 23.02 1.58 3.35
N ALA A 104 22.05 1.20 4.21
CA ALA A 104 20.65 1.53 4.02
C ALA A 104 20.41 3.03 4.09
N ILE A 105 21.05 3.73 5.04
CA ILE A 105 20.96 5.18 5.15
C ILE A 105 21.54 5.86 3.90
N GLY A 106 22.70 5.42 3.42
CA GLY A 106 23.31 5.96 2.19
C GLY A 106 22.41 5.85 0.97
N ILE A 107 21.80 4.66 0.77
CA ILE A 107 20.83 4.42 -0.31
C ILE A 107 19.58 5.29 -0.13
N SER A 108 19.06 5.40 1.08
CA SER A 108 17.88 6.20 1.37
C SER A 108 18.11 7.69 1.12
N VAL A 109 19.23 8.22 1.58
CA VAL A 109 19.62 9.63 1.35
C VAL A 109 19.83 9.90 -0.14
N MET A 110 20.48 8.97 -0.87
CA MET A 110 20.66 9.09 -2.31
C MET A 110 19.31 9.08 -3.04
N THR A 111 18.39 8.20 -2.65
CA THR A 111 17.02 8.12 -3.20
C THR A 111 16.27 9.41 -2.99
N LEU A 112 16.25 9.94 -1.76
CA LEU A 112 15.62 11.21 -1.42
C LEU A 112 16.27 12.37 -2.19
N GLY A 113 17.62 12.38 -2.28
CA GLY A 113 18.34 13.36 -3.06
C GLY A 113 17.91 13.39 -4.52
N ILE A 114 17.81 12.24 -5.17
CA ILE A 114 17.34 12.17 -6.56
C ILE A 114 15.88 12.66 -6.67
N VAL A 115 14.99 12.24 -5.77
CA VAL A 115 13.58 12.64 -5.82
C VAL A 115 13.42 14.15 -5.67
N PHE A 116 14.12 14.78 -4.72
CA PHE A 116 13.99 16.22 -4.47
C PHE A 116 14.79 17.10 -5.40
N LEU A 117 15.95 16.63 -5.88
CA LEU A 117 16.82 17.40 -6.77
C LEU A 117 16.45 17.26 -8.25
N THR A 118 15.58 16.31 -8.62
CA THR A 118 15.18 16.13 -10.02
C THR A 118 14.42 17.37 -10.53
N PRO A 119 14.96 18.06 -11.56
CA PRO A 119 14.34 19.26 -12.10
C PRO A 119 13.01 18.93 -12.79
N ARG A 120 12.07 19.87 -12.72
CA ARG A 120 10.73 19.72 -13.33
C ARG A 120 10.75 19.30 -14.80
N LYS A 121 11.76 19.74 -15.56
CA LYS A 121 11.91 19.37 -16.97
C LYS A 121 12.10 17.86 -17.18
N ILE A 122 12.82 17.19 -16.28
CA ILE A 122 13.04 15.74 -16.33
C ILE A 122 11.82 15.03 -15.76
N SER A 123 11.25 15.53 -14.66
CA SER A 123 10.08 14.94 -14.00
C SER A 123 8.81 14.93 -14.87
N GLN A 124 8.75 15.76 -15.92
CA GLN A 124 7.66 15.73 -16.90
C GLN A 124 7.70 14.49 -17.80
N TRP A 125 8.89 13.93 -18.05
CA TRP A 125 9.06 12.75 -18.90
C TRP A 125 9.12 11.46 -18.08
N VAL A 126 9.83 11.51 -16.96
CA VAL A 126 9.99 10.37 -16.04
C VAL A 126 9.72 10.85 -14.62
N PRO A 127 8.69 10.32 -13.93
CA PRO A 127 8.43 10.67 -12.53
C PRO A 127 9.68 10.48 -11.66
N ALA A 128 10.00 11.47 -10.81
CA ALA A 128 11.20 11.44 -9.99
C ALA A 128 11.38 10.15 -9.15
N PRO A 129 10.33 9.56 -8.54
CA PRO A 129 10.46 8.29 -7.84
C PRO A 129 10.88 7.13 -8.75
N LEU A 130 10.39 7.11 -10.01
CA LEU A 130 10.76 6.08 -10.98
C LEU A 130 12.24 6.24 -11.39
N LEU A 131 12.69 7.48 -11.60
CA LEU A 131 14.08 7.78 -11.89
C LEU A 131 14.99 7.34 -10.74
N ALA A 132 14.62 7.64 -9.50
CA ALA A 132 15.34 7.18 -8.32
C ALA A 132 15.47 5.66 -8.30
N LEU A 133 14.38 4.93 -8.54
CA LEU A 133 14.37 3.47 -8.59
C LEU A 133 15.30 2.93 -9.69
N LEU A 134 15.26 3.50 -10.89
CA LEU A 134 16.10 3.08 -12.02
C LEU A 134 17.59 3.33 -11.78
N ILE A 135 17.96 4.36 -11.03
CA ILE A 135 19.35 4.70 -10.73
C ILE A 135 19.85 3.96 -9.49
N VAL A 136 19.08 4.02 -8.40
CA VAL A 136 19.53 3.52 -7.09
C VAL A 136 19.55 1.99 -7.04
N THR A 137 18.62 1.31 -7.73
CA THR A 137 18.58 -0.16 -7.73
C THR A 137 19.84 -0.79 -8.33
N PRO A 138 20.32 -0.42 -9.54
CA PRO A 138 21.59 -0.93 -10.04
C PRO A 138 22.77 -0.59 -9.13
N ILE A 139 22.84 0.67 -8.63
CA ILE A 139 23.92 1.08 -7.73
C ILE A 139 23.93 0.21 -6.47
N SER A 140 22.75 -0.06 -5.88
CA SER A 140 22.66 -0.92 -4.70
C SER A 140 23.14 -2.36 -4.95
N ILE A 141 22.95 -2.86 -6.17
CA ILE A 141 23.38 -4.21 -6.55
C ILE A 141 24.89 -4.28 -6.74
N PHE A 142 25.49 -3.23 -7.36
CA PHE A 142 26.91 -3.22 -7.66
C PHE A 142 27.79 -2.80 -6.47
N MET A 143 27.29 -1.93 -5.59
CA MET A 143 28.08 -1.37 -4.48
C MET A 143 27.98 -2.22 -3.20
N PHE A 144 26.87 -2.92 -2.98
CA PHE A 144 26.62 -3.64 -1.73
C PHE A 144 26.45 -5.13 -1.98
N GLY A 145 27.17 -5.95 -1.19
CA GLY A 145 27.14 -7.41 -1.26
C GLY A 145 25.81 -8.01 -0.77
N GLU A 146 25.69 -9.32 -0.93
CA GLU A 146 24.56 -10.08 -0.35
C GLU A 146 24.63 -9.99 1.18
N GLY A 147 23.51 -9.57 1.80
CA GLY A 147 23.38 -9.46 3.27
C GLY A 147 23.65 -8.06 3.86
N GLU A 148 24.26 -7.13 3.12
CA GLU A 148 24.47 -5.74 3.61
C GLU A 148 23.19 -4.91 3.57
N LEU A 149 22.30 -5.19 2.63
CA LEU A 149 21.01 -4.55 2.48
C LEU A 149 19.88 -5.58 2.52
N VAL A 150 18.78 -5.24 3.17
CA VAL A 150 17.56 -6.05 3.10
C VAL A 150 16.99 -5.92 1.69
N ARG A 151 17.04 -7.01 0.93
CA ARG A 151 16.49 -7.09 -0.43
C ARG A 151 15.13 -7.75 -0.41
N ILE A 152 14.31 -7.43 -1.42
CA ILE A 152 13.09 -8.17 -1.69
C ILE A 152 13.50 -9.60 -2.02
N GLY A 153 12.97 -10.58 -1.28
CA GLY A 153 13.22 -12.00 -1.51
C GLY A 153 12.70 -12.47 -2.87
N ASP A 154 12.80 -13.77 -3.11
CA ASP A 154 12.34 -14.38 -4.37
C ASP A 154 10.88 -14.04 -4.65
N ILE A 155 10.66 -13.35 -5.77
CA ILE A 155 9.32 -13.08 -6.27
C ILE A 155 8.79 -14.35 -6.93
N PRO A 156 7.65 -14.91 -6.48
CA PRO A 156 7.05 -16.08 -7.10
C PRO A 156 6.90 -15.89 -8.61
N ARG A 157 7.54 -16.74 -9.39
CA ARG A 157 7.45 -16.72 -10.84
C ARG A 157 6.25 -17.57 -11.26
N GLY A 158 5.24 -16.96 -11.84
CA GLY A 158 4.09 -17.65 -12.40
C GLY A 158 2.77 -16.97 -12.03
N VAL A 159 1.72 -17.34 -12.78
CA VAL A 159 0.35 -16.94 -12.44
C VAL A 159 -0.04 -17.71 -11.17
N PRO A 160 -0.53 -17.04 -10.12
CA PRO A 160 -1.01 -17.75 -8.94
C PRO A 160 -2.03 -18.81 -9.36
N SER A 161 -1.81 -20.05 -8.95
CA SER A 161 -2.80 -21.10 -9.17
C SER A 161 -4.10 -20.65 -8.51
N LEU A 162 -5.20 -20.68 -9.25
CA LEU A 162 -6.55 -20.44 -8.74
C LEU A 162 -6.93 -21.61 -7.80
N ASN A 163 -6.32 -21.62 -6.63
CA ASN A 163 -6.77 -22.46 -5.55
C ASN A 163 -8.02 -21.82 -4.97
N ILE A 164 -9.17 -22.37 -5.31
CA ILE A 164 -10.43 -22.00 -4.70
C ILE A 164 -10.40 -22.58 -3.28
N PRO A 165 -10.24 -21.74 -2.24
CA PRO A 165 -10.25 -22.24 -0.87
C PRO A 165 -11.59 -22.93 -0.61
N SER A 166 -11.60 -23.91 0.31
CA SER A 166 -12.85 -24.49 0.81
C SER A 166 -13.66 -23.39 1.51
N PHE A 167 -14.55 -22.75 0.76
CA PHE A 167 -15.25 -21.51 1.13
C PHE A 167 -16.15 -21.64 2.36
N ASN A 168 -16.61 -22.86 2.71
CA ASN A 168 -17.68 -23.01 3.70
C ASN A 168 -17.35 -22.47 5.11
N GLN A 169 -16.11 -22.57 5.54
CA GLN A 169 -15.75 -22.17 6.91
C GLN A 169 -15.30 -20.70 7.02
N TYR A 170 -14.68 -20.16 5.97
CA TYR A 170 -14.06 -18.83 5.97
C TYR A 170 -14.85 -17.78 5.19
N LEU A 171 -15.97 -18.16 4.56
CA LEU A 171 -16.78 -17.27 3.72
C LEU A 171 -17.22 -15.97 4.43
N PRO A 172 -17.73 -16.01 5.68
CA PRO A 172 -18.12 -14.77 6.37
C PRO A 172 -16.94 -13.83 6.60
N ILE A 173 -15.78 -14.38 6.95
CA ILE A 173 -14.56 -13.62 7.22
C ILE A 173 -14.03 -12.99 5.93
N ILE A 174 -13.99 -13.76 4.84
CA ILE A 174 -13.58 -13.29 3.52
C ILE A 174 -14.51 -12.18 3.03
N PHE A 175 -15.81 -12.33 3.20
CA PHE A 175 -16.81 -11.33 2.82
C PHE A 175 -16.65 -10.04 3.65
N GLN A 176 -16.48 -10.16 4.96
CA GLN A 176 -16.24 -9.01 5.84
C GLN A 176 -14.95 -8.27 5.46
N ALA A 177 -13.86 -9.00 5.22
CA ALA A 177 -12.60 -8.41 4.77
C ALA A 177 -12.76 -7.75 3.39
N GLY A 178 -13.44 -8.41 2.45
CA GLY A 178 -13.76 -7.86 1.14
C GLY A 178 -14.60 -6.59 1.21
N LEU A 179 -15.60 -6.55 2.10
CA LEU A 179 -16.43 -5.36 2.31
C LEU A 179 -15.60 -4.18 2.83
N VAL A 180 -14.73 -4.41 3.82
CA VAL A 180 -13.82 -3.39 4.34
C VAL A 180 -12.88 -2.89 3.24
N LEU A 181 -12.33 -3.79 2.42
CA LEU A 181 -11.48 -3.44 1.29
C LEU A 181 -12.25 -2.61 0.24
N ALA A 182 -13.49 -3.00 -0.07
CA ALA A 182 -14.33 -2.27 -1.02
C ALA A 182 -14.62 -0.85 -0.56
N VAL A 183 -14.98 -0.68 0.72
CA VAL A 183 -15.29 0.64 1.30
C VAL A 183 -14.02 1.51 1.34
N LEU A 184 -12.91 0.97 1.86
CA LEU A 184 -11.66 1.71 1.93
C LEU A 184 -11.12 2.04 0.53
N GLY A 185 -11.17 1.09 -0.41
CA GLY A 185 -10.75 1.32 -1.79
C GLY A 185 -11.62 2.35 -2.50
N ALA A 186 -12.93 2.31 -2.30
CA ALA A 186 -13.85 3.30 -2.86
C ALA A 186 -13.56 4.71 -2.29
N ILE A 187 -13.36 4.83 -0.98
CA ILE A 187 -13.02 6.10 -0.36
C ILE A 187 -11.68 6.63 -0.91
N ASP A 188 -10.65 5.81 -0.95
CA ASP A 188 -9.31 6.19 -1.41
C ASP A 188 -9.33 6.65 -2.87
N SER A 189 -9.96 5.89 -3.77
CA SER A 189 -10.11 6.24 -5.18
C SER A 189 -10.87 7.57 -5.37
N LEU A 190 -12.03 7.69 -4.75
CA LEU A 190 -12.88 8.88 -4.87
C LEU A 190 -12.24 10.12 -4.26
N LEU A 191 -11.53 10.00 -3.13
CA LEU A 191 -10.80 11.12 -2.53
C LEU A 191 -9.63 11.55 -3.41
N THR A 192 -8.91 10.62 -3.99
CA THR A 192 -7.81 10.92 -4.92
C THR A 192 -8.32 11.65 -6.16
N SER A 193 -9.43 11.20 -6.75
CA SER A 193 -10.07 11.85 -7.88
C SER A 193 -10.60 13.25 -7.53
N LEU A 194 -11.16 13.43 -6.32
CA LEU A 194 -11.61 14.74 -5.85
C LEU A 194 -10.43 15.73 -5.70
N VAL A 195 -9.29 15.28 -5.21
CA VAL A 195 -8.07 16.10 -5.13
C VAL A 195 -7.56 16.44 -6.52
N ALA A 196 -7.54 15.46 -7.44
CA ALA A 196 -7.15 15.69 -8.82
C ALA A 196 -8.05 16.72 -9.52
N ASP A 197 -9.35 16.65 -9.31
CA ASP A 197 -10.33 17.63 -9.84
C ASP A 197 -10.05 19.04 -9.35
N ASN A 198 -9.76 19.19 -8.06
CA ASN A 198 -9.45 20.50 -7.49
C ASN A 198 -8.16 21.12 -8.07
N ILE A 199 -7.18 20.29 -8.40
CA ILE A 199 -5.91 20.75 -8.98
C ILE A 199 -6.07 21.05 -10.48
N SER A 200 -6.78 20.19 -11.21
CA SER A 200 -6.94 20.28 -12.67
C SER A 200 -8.10 21.15 -13.10
N GLN A 201 -8.96 21.58 -12.15
CA GLN A 201 -10.21 22.32 -12.42
C GLN A 201 -11.17 21.56 -13.35
N THR A 202 -11.11 20.24 -13.33
CA THR A 202 -12.00 19.33 -14.07
C THR A 202 -12.98 18.66 -13.13
N LYS A 203 -13.97 17.97 -13.68
CA LYS A 203 -14.91 17.15 -12.92
C LYS A 203 -14.84 15.71 -13.43
N HIS A 204 -14.48 14.79 -12.57
CA HIS A 204 -14.53 13.37 -12.87
C HIS A 204 -15.95 12.80 -12.67
N ASN A 205 -16.18 11.60 -13.18
CA ASN A 205 -17.41 10.87 -12.92
C ASN A 205 -17.17 9.85 -11.80
N SER A 206 -17.58 10.19 -10.58
CA SER A 206 -17.37 9.40 -9.37
C SER A 206 -17.92 7.97 -9.46
N ASP A 207 -19.02 7.75 -10.21
CA ASP A 207 -19.61 6.42 -10.35
C ASP A 207 -18.80 5.53 -11.30
N ARG A 208 -18.19 6.14 -12.34
CA ARG A 208 -17.28 5.42 -13.25
C ARG A 208 -15.93 5.12 -12.65
N GLU A 209 -15.49 5.93 -11.69
CA GLU A 209 -14.24 5.74 -10.98
C GLU A 209 -14.26 4.46 -10.13
N LEU A 210 -15.42 4.02 -9.68
CA LEU A 210 -15.60 2.82 -8.88
C LEU A 210 -15.72 1.53 -9.71
N ILE A 211 -15.89 1.63 -11.02
CA ILE A 211 -16.02 0.48 -11.94
C ILE A 211 -14.69 0.15 -12.59
#